data_ab2c4086a652705e093c51da9dc35acf
#
_entry.id   ab2c4086a652705e093c51da9dc35acf
#
_cell.length_a   1.000
_cell.length_b   1.000
_cell.length_c   1.000
_cell.angle_alpha   90.00
_cell.angle_beta   90.00
_cell.angle_gamma   90.00
#
_symmetry.space_group_name_H-M   'P 1'
#
loop_
_entity.id
_entity.type
_entity.pdbx_description
1 polymer ?
#
loop_
_entity_poly.entity_id
_entity_poly.type
_entity_poly.pdbx_seq_one_letter_code
_entity_poly.pdbx_strand_id
1 'polypeptide(L)'
;MTTINNREAWLIQAAQILADTILLPAIHRLGEQIAPLQYTISLGHTKGKTSIGECWKKAASEDQATSQIFITPVESNSTRILDVLLHELIHAADDCASGHKNFFARVARAVGLEGKFTATHAGADLQEKLLDIVDALGEIPHTALNAANNGKPKQTARMLKIECKDCAFTFRASKTQLIRAYESGAPVCPCCQSDISKAIADQLHA
;
A
#
# COMPACT_ATOMS: atom_id res chain seq x y z
N MET A 1 -34.34 -5.41 -0.32
CA MET A 1 -32.95 -5.10 0.07
C MET A 1 -32.48 -3.92 -0.77
N THR A 2 -31.99 -2.86 -0.14
CA THR A 2 -31.47 -1.67 -0.87
C THR A 2 -30.09 -2.06 -1.41
N THR A 3 -29.95 -2.09 -2.73
CA THR A 3 -28.65 -2.37 -3.35
C THR A 3 -27.68 -1.25 -3.01
N ILE A 4 -26.53 -1.58 -2.41
CA ILE A 4 -25.47 -0.62 -2.10
C ILE A 4 -24.66 -0.38 -3.37
N ASN A 5 -24.81 0.80 -3.98
CA ASN A 5 -24.14 1.14 -5.25
C ASN A 5 -22.86 1.97 -5.05
N ASN A 6 -22.41 2.12 -3.81
CA ASN A 6 -21.21 2.88 -3.46
C ASN A 6 -20.27 2.00 -2.65
N ARG A 7 -19.04 1.85 -3.11
CA ARG A 7 -18.02 0.97 -2.51
C ARG A 7 -17.61 1.39 -1.10
N GLU A 8 -17.52 2.69 -0.81
CA GLU A 8 -17.21 3.20 0.52
C GLU A 8 -18.37 2.92 1.48
N ALA A 9 -19.62 3.06 1.04
CA ALA A 9 -20.81 2.70 1.82
C ALA A 9 -20.84 1.18 2.09
N TRP A 10 -20.45 0.35 1.12
CA TRP A 10 -20.33 -1.09 1.29
C TRP A 10 -19.27 -1.42 2.35
N LEU A 11 -18.07 -0.82 2.27
CA LEU A 11 -16.99 -1.01 3.24
C LEU A 11 -17.40 -0.59 4.66
N ILE A 12 -18.12 0.52 4.81
CA ILE A 12 -18.62 0.99 6.11
C ILE A 12 -19.59 -0.02 6.72
N GLN A 13 -20.56 -0.51 5.93
CA GLN A 13 -21.51 -1.51 6.42
C GLN A 13 -20.83 -2.84 6.72
N ALA A 14 -19.92 -3.29 5.86
CA ALA A 14 -19.13 -4.49 6.08
C ALA A 14 -18.32 -4.40 7.39
N ALA A 15 -17.64 -3.28 7.61
CA ALA A 15 -16.87 -3.05 8.84
C ALA A 15 -17.75 -3.08 10.09
N GLN A 16 -18.94 -2.48 10.03
CA GLN A 16 -19.89 -2.52 11.14
C GLN A 16 -20.31 -3.95 11.46
N ILE A 17 -20.69 -4.75 10.45
CA ILE A 17 -21.06 -6.15 10.62
C ILE A 17 -19.87 -6.96 11.20
N LEU A 18 -18.67 -6.81 10.63
CA LEU A 18 -17.47 -7.49 11.12
C LEU A 18 -17.16 -7.12 12.58
N ALA A 19 -17.29 -5.82 12.92
CA ALA A 19 -17.07 -5.37 14.28
C ALA A 19 -18.09 -5.99 15.25
N ASP A 20 -19.37 -5.91 14.95
CA ASP A 20 -20.45 -6.32 15.86
C ASP A 20 -20.56 -7.85 16.00
N THR A 21 -20.36 -8.60 14.91
CA THR A 21 -20.61 -10.04 14.90
C THR A 21 -19.36 -10.90 15.13
N ILE A 22 -18.17 -10.40 14.84
CA ILE A 22 -16.93 -11.16 14.88
C ILE A 22 -15.92 -10.55 15.87
N LEU A 23 -15.56 -9.28 15.69
CA LEU A 23 -14.45 -8.67 16.40
C LEU A 23 -14.77 -8.40 17.88
N LEU A 24 -15.81 -7.63 18.16
CA LEU A 24 -16.17 -7.25 19.52
C LEU A 24 -16.52 -8.46 20.40
N PRO A 25 -17.29 -9.47 19.90
CA PRO A 25 -17.50 -10.71 20.65
C PRO A 25 -16.21 -11.48 20.96
N ALA A 26 -15.24 -11.48 20.04
CA ALA A 26 -13.95 -12.13 20.28
C ALA A 26 -13.12 -11.40 21.34
N ILE A 27 -13.05 -10.07 21.27
CA ILE A 27 -12.38 -9.21 22.25
C ILE A 27 -12.99 -9.42 23.66
N HIS A 28 -14.31 -9.43 23.75
CA HIS A 28 -15.02 -9.65 25.00
C HIS A 28 -14.74 -11.04 25.60
N ARG A 29 -14.73 -12.10 24.78
CA ARG A 29 -14.38 -13.48 25.22
C ARG A 29 -12.95 -13.59 25.74
N LEU A 30 -12.04 -12.76 25.26
CA LEU A 30 -10.66 -12.70 25.75
C LEU A 30 -10.52 -11.90 27.05
N GLY A 31 -11.59 -11.29 27.55
CA GLY A 31 -11.55 -10.40 28.73
C GLY A 31 -10.84 -9.07 28.46
N GLU A 32 -10.62 -8.71 27.19
CA GLU A 32 -9.99 -7.46 26.80
C GLU A 32 -11.00 -6.32 26.80
N GLN A 33 -10.53 -5.12 27.10
CA GLN A 33 -11.33 -3.89 27.05
C GLN A 33 -10.70 -2.94 26.05
N ILE A 34 -11.52 -2.36 25.18
CA ILE A 34 -11.09 -1.36 24.21
C ILE A 34 -11.95 -0.10 24.32
N ALA A 35 -11.41 1.02 23.91
CA ALA A 35 -12.21 2.22 23.69
C ALA A 35 -13.19 1.99 22.51
N PRO A 36 -14.28 2.75 22.42
CA PRO A 36 -15.16 2.68 21.26
C PRO A 36 -14.37 2.82 19.96
N LEU A 37 -14.67 1.94 19.00
CA LEU A 37 -14.05 1.97 17.68
C LEU A 37 -14.45 3.26 16.95
N GLN A 38 -13.48 4.05 16.57
CA GLN A 38 -13.66 5.23 15.73
C GLN A 38 -12.71 5.16 14.57
N TYR A 39 -13.24 4.99 13.37
CA TYR A 39 -12.48 4.81 12.15
C TYR A 39 -13.21 5.40 10.94
N THR A 40 -12.43 5.74 9.91
CA THR A 40 -12.90 5.96 8.56
C THR A 40 -12.30 4.90 7.64
N ILE A 41 -13.00 4.54 6.57
CA ILE A 41 -12.54 3.54 5.62
C ILE A 41 -12.69 4.09 4.22
N SER A 42 -11.68 3.88 3.39
CA SER A 42 -11.74 4.20 1.97
C SER A 42 -10.88 3.25 1.13
N LEU A 43 -11.20 3.17 -0.16
CA LEU A 43 -10.28 2.58 -1.12
C LEU A 43 -9.18 3.60 -1.44
N GLY A 44 -7.93 3.22 -1.23
CA GLY A 44 -6.78 4.10 -1.43
C GLY A 44 -5.48 3.35 -1.61
N HIS A 45 -4.44 4.07 -2.00
CA HIS A 45 -3.11 3.49 -2.08
C HIS A 45 -2.53 3.30 -0.69
N THR A 46 -2.11 2.08 -0.40
CA THR A 46 -1.34 1.74 0.80
C THR A 46 0.14 2.14 0.61
N LYS A 47 0.87 2.36 1.69
CA LYS A 47 2.31 2.68 1.64
C LYS A 47 3.15 1.60 0.97
N GLY A 48 2.79 0.35 1.20
CA GLY A 48 3.47 -0.81 0.62
C GLY A 48 2.96 -1.14 -0.77
N LYS A 49 3.87 -1.44 -1.71
CA LYS A 49 3.47 -1.88 -3.07
C LYS A 49 2.67 -3.17 -3.09
N THR A 50 2.76 -3.98 -2.05
CA THR A 50 2.13 -5.30 -1.91
C THR A 50 1.10 -5.34 -0.77
N SER A 51 0.93 -4.26 -0.02
CA SER A 51 -0.04 -4.19 1.07
C SER A 51 -1.45 -4.06 0.51
N ILE A 52 -2.36 -4.93 0.96
CA ILE A 52 -3.77 -4.91 0.56
C ILE A 52 -4.58 -3.99 1.47
N GLY A 53 -4.21 -3.91 2.75
CA GLY A 53 -4.81 -3.03 3.74
C GLY A 53 -3.77 -2.24 4.51
N GLU A 54 -4.19 -1.17 5.14
CA GLU A 54 -3.36 -0.36 6.05
C GLU A 54 -4.24 0.38 7.05
N CYS A 55 -3.91 0.28 8.34
CA CYS A 55 -4.52 1.07 9.39
C CYS A 55 -3.53 2.11 9.94
N TRP A 56 -3.97 3.36 10.02
CA TRP A 56 -3.23 4.45 10.64
C TRP A 56 -3.82 4.75 12.01
N LYS A 57 -2.96 4.89 13.01
CA LYS A 57 -3.36 5.23 14.36
C LYS A 57 -4.05 6.60 14.44
N LYS A 58 -4.88 6.79 15.46
CA LYS A 58 -5.65 8.02 15.70
C LYS A 58 -4.79 9.29 15.68
N ALA A 59 -3.59 9.24 16.25
CA ALA A 59 -2.66 10.38 16.26
C ALA A 59 -2.18 10.84 14.87
N ALA A 60 -2.43 10.06 13.80
CA ALA A 60 -2.13 10.45 12.43
C ALA A 60 -3.28 11.24 11.77
N SER A 61 -4.46 11.27 12.37
CA SER A 61 -5.60 12.06 11.92
C SER A 61 -5.59 13.46 12.53
N GLU A 62 -6.16 14.42 11.84
CA GLU A 62 -6.22 15.81 12.32
C GLU A 62 -6.96 15.94 13.66
N ASP A 63 -8.06 15.18 13.82
CA ASP A 63 -8.87 15.12 15.06
C ASP A 63 -8.21 14.34 16.20
N GLN A 64 -7.13 13.60 15.92
CA GLN A 64 -6.42 12.71 16.85
C GLN A 64 -7.33 11.68 17.56
N ALA A 65 -8.51 11.43 17.01
CA ALA A 65 -9.55 10.59 17.60
C ALA A 65 -9.97 9.43 16.68
N THR A 66 -9.73 9.55 15.36
CA THR A 66 -10.23 8.63 14.34
C THR A 66 -9.09 7.88 13.66
N SER A 67 -9.12 6.54 13.67
CA SER A 67 -8.20 5.70 12.89
C SER A 67 -8.56 5.77 11.39
N GLN A 68 -7.56 5.75 10.51
CA GLN A 68 -7.79 5.76 9.06
C GLN A 68 -7.46 4.36 8.50
N ILE A 69 -8.43 3.72 7.88
CA ILE A 69 -8.27 2.40 7.24
C ILE A 69 -8.33 2.57 5.72
N PHE A 70 -7.33 2.04 5.05
CA PHE A 70 -7.25 2.02 3.59
C PHE A 70 -7.23 0.59 3.08
N ILE A 71 -8.04 0.30 2.07
CA ILE A 71 -8.01 -0.95 1.31
C ILE A 71 -7.53 -0.63 -0.10
N THR A 72 -6.63 -1.43 -0.65
CA THR A 72 -6.09 -1.19 -1.99
C THR A 72 -7.18 -1.28 -3.07
N PRO A 73 -7.20 -0.36 -4.04
CA PRO A 73 -8.15 -0.44 -5.15
C PRO A 73 -7.82 -1.54 -6.17
N VAL A 74 -6.73 -2.29 -5.97
CA VAL A 74 -6.33 -3.41 -6.85
C VAL A 74 -7.10 -4.69 -6.52
N GLU A 75 -7.59 -4.84 -5.27
CA GLU A 75 -8.38 -5.99 -4.85
C GLU A 75 -9.87 -5.75 -5.14
N SER A 76 -10.56 -6.75 -5.69
CA SER A 76 -12.00 -6.71 -5.96
C SER A 76 -12.77 -7.93 -5.45
N ASN A 77 -12.07 -8.93 -4.90
CA ASN A 77 -12.74 -10.07 -4.29
C ASN A 77 -13.32 -9.65 -2.95
N SER A 78 -14.66 -9.67 -2.82
CA SER A 78 -15.38 -9.20 -1.64
C SER A 78 -14.97 -9.94 -0.36
N THR A 79 -14.83 -11.24 -0.41
CA THR A 79 -14.43 -12.04 0.77
C THR A 79 -13.00 -11.73 1.19
N ARG A 80 -12.09 -11.53 0.23
CA ARG A 80 -10.71 -11.12 0.54
C ARG A 80 -10.66 -9.71 1.12
N ILE A 81 -11.49 -8.81 0.62
CA ILE A 81 -11.61 -7.44 1.19
C ILE A 81 -12.11 -7.50 2.64
N LEU A 82 -13.11 -8.35 2.95
CA LEU A 82 -13.60 -8.54 4.32
C LEU A 82 -12.53 -9.10 5.25
N ASP A 83 -11.77 -10.08 4.80
CA ASP A 83 -10.64 -10.66 5.52
C ASP A 83 -9.58 -9.60 5.88
N VAL A 84 -9.16 -8.80 4.90
CA VAL A 84 -8.23 -7.70 5.12
C VAL A 84 -8.84 -6.62 6.02
N LEU A 85 -10.10 -6.27 5.80
CA LEU A 85 -10.80 -5.27 6.62
C LEU A 85 -10.87 -5.68 8.10
N LEU A 86 -11.14 -6.98 8.37
CA LEU A 86 -11.10 -7.51 9.74
C LEU A 86 -9.70 -7.37 10.36
N HIS A 87 -8.65 -7.64 9.59
CA HIS A 87 -7.27 -7.44 10.02
C HIS A 87 -7.01 -5.97 10.43
N GLU A 88 -7.42 -5.02 9.59
CA GLU A 88 -7.23 -3.59 9.87
C GLU A 88 -8.10 -3.08 11.03
N LEU A 89 -9.30 -3.65 11.22
CA LEU A 89 -10.15 -3.36 12.37
C LEU A 89 -9.53 -3.81 13.70
N ILE A 90 -8.77 -4.93 13.71
CA ILE A 90 -8.02 -5.34 14.91
C ILE A 90 -6.94 -4.31 15.24
N HIS A 91 -6.25 -3.75 14.23
CA HIS A 91 -5.31 -2.65 14.45
C HIS A 91 -5.98 -1.40 15.00
N ALA A 92 -7.16 -1.03 14.48
CA ALA A 92 -7.93 0.11 14.98
C ALA A 92 -8.40 -0.09 16.43
N ALA A 93 -8.64 -1.34 16.85
CA ALA A 93 -9.13 -1.66 18.20
C ALA A 93 -8.12 -1.34 19.31
N ASP A 94 -6.83 -1.43 19.04
CA ASP A 94 -5.75 -1.06 20.00
C ASP A 94 -4.92 0.15 19.54
N ASP A 95 -5.46 0.94 18.62
CA ASP A 95 -4.79 2.11 18.05
C ASP A 95 -3.41 1.79 17.45
N CYS A 96 -3.28 0.64 16.80
CA CYS A 96 -2.04 0.09 16.23
C CYS A 96 -0.89 -0.12 17.25
N ALA A 97 -1.17 -0.09 18.56
CA ALA A 97 -0.16 -0.09 19.62
C ALA A 97 0.65 -1.40 19.65
N SER A 98 0.02 -2.55 19.44
CA SER A 98 0.70 -3.85 19.47
C SER A 98 1.37 -4.24 18.15
N GLY A 99 1.17 -3.49 17.07
CA GLY A 99 1.55 -3.94 15.75
C GLY A 99 0.94 -5.33 15.46
N HIS A 100 1.78 -6.33 15.13
CA HIS A 100 1.32 -7.71 14.89
C HIS A 100 1.62 -8.68 16.05
N LYS A 101 1.69 -8.16 17.29
CA LYS A 101 2.04 -8.92 18.50
C LYS A 101 0.95 -8.77 19.56
N ASN A 102 1.16 -9.37 20.72
CA ASN A 102 0.32 -9.17 21.93
C ASN A 102 -1.18 -9.18 21.67
N PHE A 103 -1.85 -8.03 21.83
CA PHE A 103 -3.30 -7.88 21.62
C PHE A 103 -3.69 -8.34 20.22
N PHE A 104 -3.06 -7.80 19.18
CA PHE A 104 -3.35 -8.18 17.80
C PHE A 104 -3.30 -9.70 17.60
N ALA A 105 -2.21 -10.35 18.03
CA ALA A 105 -2.02 -11.78 17.83
C ALA A 105 -3.07 -12.65 18.57
N ARG A 106 -3.52 -12.22 19.76
CA ARG A 106 -4.57 -12.92 20.50
C ARG A 106 -5.93 -12.77 19.81
N VAL A 107 -6.28 -11.55 19.42
CA VAL A 107 -7.56 -11.25 18.77
C VAL A 107 -7.61 -11.88 17.39
N ALA A 108 -6.55 -11.78 16.59
CA ALA A 108 -6.48 -12.40 15.26
C ALA A 108 -6.76 -13.91 15.29
N ARG A 109 -6.15 -14.63 16.23
CA ARG A 109 -6.47 -16.06 16.44
C ARG A 109 -7.92 -16.29 16.89
N ALA A 110 -8.41 -15.46 17.79
CA ALA A 110 -9.75 -15.61 18.35
C ALA A 110 -10.87 -15.35 17.33
N VAL A 111 -10.61 -14.51 16.32
CA VAL A 111 -11.54 -14.28 15.20
C VAL A 111 -11.40 -15.32 14.08
N GLY A 112 -10.33 -16.13 14.09
CA GLY A 112 -10.09 -17.18 13.09
C GLY A 112 -9.18 -16.73 11.93
N LEU A 113 -8.36 -15.71 12.12
CA LEU A 113 -7.30 -15.35 11.16
C LEU A 113 -6.09 -16.29 11.35
N GLU A 114 -5.59 -16.82 10.25
CA GLU A 114 -4.49 -17.77 10.16
C GLU A 114 -3.29 -17.21 9.40
N GLY A 115 -2.17 -17.93 9.42
CA GLY A 115 -0.94 -17.56 8.73
C GLY A 115 -0.01 -16.66 9.54
N LYS A 116 0.86 -15.93 8.85
CA LYS A 116 1.75 -14.95 9.50
C LYS A 116 0.95 -13.69 9.84
N PHE A 117 1.07 -13.18 11.05
CA PHE A 117 0.30 -11.99 11.48
C PHE A 117 0.52 -10.73 10.62
N THR A 118 1.60 -10.67 9.85
CA THR A 118 1.84 -9.61 8.86
C THR A 118 1.19 -9.89 7.48
N ALA A 119 0.60 -11.08 7.31
CA ALA A 119 -0.01 -11.53 6.05
C ALA A 119 -1.01 -12.65 6.36
N THR A 120 -2.06 -12.30 7.10
CA THR A 120 -3.11 -13.24 7.51
C THR A 120 -4.08 -13.54 6.38
N HIS A 121 -4.81 -14.64 6.55
CA HIS A 121 -5.96 -15.03 5.76
C HIS A 121 -7.03 -15.66 6.67
N ALA A 122 -8.26 -15.65 6.24
CA ALA A 122 -9.36 -16.29 6.97
C ALA A 122 -9.16 -17.81 7.00
N GLY A 123 -9.23 -18.41 8.20
CA GLY A 123 -9.37 -19.84 8.37
C GLY A 123 -10.77 -20.32 7.90
N ALA A 124 -10.99 -21.64 7.81
CA ALA A 124 -12.21 -22.21 7.23
C ALA A 124 -13.50 -21.67 7.86
N ASP A 125 -13.60 -21.69 9.19
CA ASP A 125 -14.81 -21.24 9.89
C ASP A 125 -15.03 -19.71 9.73
N LEU A 126 -13.96 -18.93 9.63
CA LEU A 126 -14.06 -17.50 9.36
C LEU A 126 -14.49 -17.26 7.92
N GLN A 127 -13.94 -18.02 6.98
CA GLN A 127 -14.28 -17.93 5.56
C GLN A 127 -15.78 -18.10 5.31
N GLU A 128 -16.42 -19.07 5.97
CA GLU A 128 -17.89 -19.27 5.88
C GLU A 128 -18.63 -18.02 6.36
N LYS A 129 -18.26 -17.46 7.51
CA LYS A 129 -18.89 -16.23 8.03
C LYS A 129 -18.70 -15.03 7.10
N LEU A 130 -17.52 -14.91 6.46
CA LEU A 130 -17.28 -13.84 5.49
C LEU A 130 -18.13 -14.03 4.23
N LEU A 131 -18.36 -15.25 3.77
CA LEU A 131 -19.30 -15.56 2.68
C LEU A 131 -20.73 -15.18 3.05
N ASP A 132 -21.19 -15.51 4.25
CA ASP A 132 -22.52 -15.10 4.74
C ASP A 132 -22.70 -13.57 4.72
N ILE A 133 -21.64 -12.82 5.07
CA ILE A 133 -21.68 -11.35 5.01
C ILE A 133 -21.77 -10.88 3.55
N VAL A 134 -21.02 -11.49 2.62
CA VAL A 134 -21.11 -11.16 1.19
C VAL A 134 -22.49 -11.48 0.65
N ASP A 135 -23.09 -12.62 1.03
CA ASP A 135 -24.44 -13.01 0.61
C ASP A 135 -25.50 -11.99 1.11
N ALA A 136 -25.30 -11.45 2.30
CA ALA A 136 -26.22 -10.45 2.88
C ALA A 136 -26.06 -9.05 2.27
N LEU A 137 -24.83 -8.61 2.00
CA LEU A 137 -24.52 -7.28 1.47
C LEU A 137 -24.53 -7.21 -0.06
N GLY A 138 -24.34 -8.35 -0.73
CA GLY A 138 -23.94 -8.42 -2.14
C GLY A 138 -22.44 -8.19 -2.33
N GLU A 139 -21.97 -8.45 -3.54
CA GLU A 139 -20.58 -8.17 -3.92
C GLU A 139 -20.26 -6.67 -3.81
N ILE A 140 -19.02 -6.34 -3.47
CA ILE A 140 -18.59 -4.95 -3.43
C ILE A 140 -18.72 -4.30 -4.83
N PRO A 141 -19.40 -3.15 -4.97
CA PRO A 141 -19.56 -2.46 -6.25
C PRO A 141 -18.26 -1.75 -6.65
N HIS A 142 -17.21 -2.54 -6.94
CA HIS A 142 -15.87 -2.07 -7.23
C HIS A 142 -15.25 -2.83 -8.40
N THR A 143 -14.66 -2.09 -9.34
CA THR A 143 -13.82 -2.65 -10.39
C THR A 143 -12.35 -2.48 -10.01
N ALA A 144 -11.60 -3.58 -9.97
CA ALA A 144 -10.18 -3.56 -9.60
C ALA A 144 -9.36 -2.65 -10.51
N LEU A 145 -8.49 -1.86 -9.88
CA LEU A 145 -7.52 -1.05 -10.59
C LEU A 145 -6.39 -1.91 -11.14
N ASN A 146 -6.18 -1.92 -12.44
CA ASN A 146 -4.99 -2.50 -13.05
C ASN A 146 -3.89 -1.45 -13.19
N ALA A 147 -3.02 -1.34 -12.18
CA ALA A 147 -1.93 -0.37 -12.17
C ALA A 147 -0.91 -0.58 -13.30
N ALA A 148 -0.80 -1.80 -13.85
CA ALA A 148 0.10 -2.08 -14.97
C ALA A 148 -0.35 -1.38 -16.27
N ASN A 149 -1.67 -1.19 -16.46
CA ASN A 149 -2.22 -0.57 -17.65
C ASN A 149 -2.14 0.97 -17.65
N ASN A 150 -1.87 1.58 -16.48
CA ASN A 150 -1.68 3.04 -16.35
C ASN A 150 -0.21 3.43 -16.29
N GLY A 151 0.68 2.51 -16.65
CA GLY A 151 2.11 2.75 -16.66
C GLY A 151 2.45 3.89 -17.61
N LYS A 152 2.90 5.04 -17.08
CA LYS A 152 3.65 6.00 -17.88
C LYS A 152 4.77 5.21 -18.56
N PRO A 153 5.05 5.43 -19.86
CA PRO A 153 6.17 4.79 -20.50
C PRO A 153 7.39 4.96 -19.59
N LYS A 154 8.09 3.86 -19.31
CA LYS A 154 9.31 3.92 -18.50
C LYS A 154 10.19 5.01 -19.10
N GLN A 155 10.62 5.95 -18.27
CA GLN A 155 11.55 6.98 -18.69
C GLN A 155 12.80 6.27 -19.23
N THR A 156 12.93 6.23 -20.56
CA THR A 156 14.03 5.55 -21.26
C THR A 156 15.31 6.39 -21.27
N ALA A 157 15.17 7.68 -21.03
CA ALA A 157 16.30 8.60 -20.97
C ALA A 157 16.81 8.71 -19.51
N ARG A 158 17.69 7.83 -19.10
CA ARG A 158 18.50 8.04 -17.90
C ARG A 158 19.58 9.09 -18.20
N MET A 159 19.74 10.06 -17.29
CA MET A 159 20.88 10.97 -17.32
C MET A 159 22.16 10.15 -17.10
N LEU A 160 23.01 10.06 -18.10
CA LEU A 160 24.30 9.38 -18.02
C LEU A 160 25.27 10.19 -17.16
N LYS A 161 26.04 9.52 -16.30
CA LYS A 161 27.07 10.14 -15.46
C LYS A 161 28.39 10.19 -16.24
N ILE A 162 28.92 11.38 -16.42
CA ILE A 162 30.25 11.60 -17.01
C ILE A 162 31.19 12.02 -15.87
N GLU A 163 32.36 11.43 -15.84
CA GLU A 163 33.42 11.75 -14.87
C GLU A 163 34.68 12.11 -15.62
N CYS A 164 35.22 13.30 -15.32
CA CYS A 164 36.51 13.76 -15.85
C CYS A 164 37.65 12.98 -15.18
N LYS A 165 38.53 12.36 -15.97
CA LYS A 165 39.66 11.58 -15.45
C LYS A 165 40.73 12.41 -14.81
N ASP A 166 40.83 13.70 -15.17
CA ASP A 166 41.91 14.58 -14.73
C ASP A 166 41.58 15.29 -13.41
N CYS A 167 40.31 15.68 -13.19
CA CYS A 167 39.94 16.42 -11.99
C CYS A 167 38.81 15.81 -11.18
N ALA A 168 38.32 14.59 -11.56
CA ALA A 168 37.25 13.87 -10.94
C ALA A 168 35.88 14.64 -10.90
N PHE A 169 35.78 15.76 -11.65
CA PHE A 169 34.50 16.46 -11.77
C PHE A 169 33.45 15.56 -12.43
N THR A 170 32.27 15.49 -11.85
CA THR A 170 31.17 14.69 -12.36
C THR A 170 29.96 15.54 -12.72
N PHE A 171 29.34 15.22 -13.86
CA PHE A 171 28.05 15.80 -14.24
C PHE A 171 27.15 14.74 -14.87
N ARG A 172 25.89 15.09 -15.05
CA ARG A 172 24.92 14.22 -15.70
C ARG A 172 24.30 14.92 -16.89
N ALA A 173 24.20 14.22 -18.01
CA ALA A 173 23.56 14.70 -19.23
C ALA A 173 22.72 13.60 -19.89
N SER A 174 21.74 13.99 -20.69
CA SER A 174 20.98 13.04 -21.49
C SER A 174 21.82 12.48 -22.63
N LYS A 175 21.50 11.27 -23.09
CA LYS A 175 22.18 10.65 -24.24
C LYS A 175 22.24 11.59 -25.45
N THR A 176 21.13 12.28 -25.75
CA THR A 176 21.04 13.24 -26.85
C THR A 176 21.99 14.42 -26.67
N GLN A 177 22.15 14.96 -25.47
CA GLN A 177 23.08 16.07 -25.20
C GLN A 177 24.53 15.62 -25.34
N LEU A 178 24.85 14.39 -24.88
CA LEU A 178 26.21 13.84 -25.02
C LEU A 178 26.59 13.55 -26.47
N ILE A 179 25.66 13.04 -27.28
CA ILE A 179 25.86 12.86 -28.72
C ILE A 179 26.14 14.19 -29.39
N ARG A 180 25.32 15.21 -29.13
CA ARG A 180 25.55 16.57 -29.70
C ARG A 180 26.89 17.16 -29.29
N ALA A 181 27.28 16.99 -28.01
CA ALA A 181 28.58 17.47 -27.53
C ALA A 181 29.74 16.74 -28.21
N TYR A 182 29.60 15.43 -28.43
CA TYR A 182 30.60 14.63 -29.14
C TYR A 182 30.73 15.01 -30.63
N GLU A 183 29.59 15.16 -31.31
CA GLU A 183 29.51 15.51 -32.75
C GLU A 183 29.96 16.97 -33.01
N SER A 184 29.78 17.90 -32.07
CA SER A 184 30.21 19.28 -32.20
C SER A 184 31.73 19.46 -32.08
N GLY A 185 32.47 18.41 -31.76
CA GLY A 185 33.94 18.38 -31.64
C GLY A 185 34.44 18.75 -30.25
N ALA A 186 35.50 18.04 -29.80
CA ALA A 186 36.29 18.32 -28.61
C ALA A 186 35.51 18.80 -27.35
N PRO A 187 34.58 17.99 -26.77
CA PRO A 187 33.92 18.36 -25.54
C PRO A 187 34.94 18.44 -24.39
N VAL A 188 34.92 19.54 -23.66
CA VAL A 188 35.86 19.80 -22.55
C VAL A 188 35.16 19.74 -21.19
N CYS A 189 35.92 19.38 -20.17
CA CYS A 189 35.46 19.40 -18.79
C CYS A 189 35.16 20.84 -18.35
N PRO A 190 33.96 21.10 -17.78
CA PRO A 190 33.61 22.44 -17.30
C PRO A 190 34.53 22.95 -16.17
N CYS A 191 35.21 22.06 -15.45
CA CYS A 191 36.07 22.39 -14.32
C CYS A 191 37.52 22.67 -14.75
N CYS A 192 38.16 21.73 -15.46
CA CYS A 192 39.60 21.80 -15.76
C CYS A 192 39.91 21.96 -17.24
N GLN A 193 38.90 22.07 -18.13
CA GLN A 193 39.05 22.25 -19.57
C GLN A 193 39.69 21.05 -20.31
N SER A 194 39.96 19.95 -19.63
CA SER A 194 40.50 18.74 -20.27
C SER A 194 39.49 18.11 -21.21
N ASP A 195 39.97 17.45 -22.23
CA ASP A 195 39.13 16.67 -23.19
C ASP A 195 38.43 15.51 -22.49
N ILE A 196 37.11 15.45 -22.63
CA ILE A 196 36.24 14.38 -22.07
C ILE A 196 35.59 13.54 -23.15
N SER A 197 36.02 13.64 -24.41
CA SER A 197 35.45 12.87 -25.54
C SER A 197 35.43 11.37 -25.26
N LYS A 198 36.53 10.84 -24.70
CA LYS A 198 36.61 9.41 -24.33
C LYS A 198 35.62 9.01 -23.24
N ALA A 199 35.48 9.86 -22.22
CA ALA A 199 34.51 9.57 -21.12
C ALA A 199 33.06 9.57 -21.62
N ILE A 200 32.74 10.42 -22.61
CA ILE A 200 31.43 10.45 -23.25
C ILE A 200 31.24 9.21 -24.14
N ALA A 201 32.23 8.87 -24.97
CA ALA A 201 32.16 7.69 -25.84
C ALA A 201 31.95 6.40 -25.04
N ASP A 202 32.68 6.20 -23.97
CA ASP A 202 32.56 5.04 -23.08
C ASP A 202 31.11 4.89 -22.50
N GLN A 203 30.45 6.00 -22.22
CA GLN A 203 29.08 6.01 -21.71
C GLN A 203 27.99 5.88 -22.79
N LEU A 204 28.29 6.22 -24.03
CA LEU A 204 27.35 6.07 -25.15
C LEU A 204 27.30 4.63 -25.67
N HIS A 205 28.37 3.85 -25.44
CA HIS A 205 28.53 2.46 -25.88
C HIS A 205 28.32 1.43 -24.75
N ALA A 206 28.09 1.86 -23.48
CA ALA A 206 27.78 1.01 -22.32
C ALA A 206 26.27 0.74 -22.24
#